data_0c5a85b8250e0cb29a94d5f678261ce6
#
_entry.id   0c5a85b8250e0cb29a94d5f678261ce6
#
_cell.length_a   1.000
_cell.length_b   1.000
_cell.length_c   1.000
_cell.angle_alpha   90.00
_cell.angle_beta   90.00
_cell.angle_gamma   90.00
#
_symmetry.space_group_name_H-M   'P 1'
#
loop_
_entity.id
_entity.type
_entity.pdbx_description
1 polymer ?
#
loop_
_entity_poly.entity_id
_entity_poly.type
_entity_poly.pdbx_seq_one_letter_code
_entity_poly.pdbx_strand_id
1 'polypeptide(L)'
;RPKSSAASDVYKRQSLPSNLKDVFLTSGENGSEAVFEVQASKNSNWWDWGFPQGSEGNFGIIHHGIRGYSGSVYSSGWSFNVPTQDLYDAYADGDSRKDAAILDIVAWAASTGAEYSEGYEHTGYFNHKYIPRTGATASQGELNYETNYRAIRYADVLLMAAEANNRKSSANDTKAQNYLNQVRARAFGGGSNASSSTGSVLTKEIWDERRLELAMEGHRFFDLVRTGEAAATITGFVTGKHEVFPIPQTEIDISNLTQNAGY
;
A
#
# COMPACT_ATOMS: atom_id res chain seq x y z
N ARG A 1 29.97 13.51 -19.38
CA ARG A 1 28.88 12.90 -18.59
C ARG A 1 27.72 13.88 -18.61
N PRO A 2 26.55 13.57 -19.18
CA PRO A 2 25.38 14.42 -19.02
C PRO A 2 25.01 14.40 -17.54
N LYS A 3 24.99 15.54 -16.91
CA LYS A 3 24.41 15.69 -15.56
C LYS A 3 22.90 15.51 -15.75
N SER A 4 22.32 14.55 -15.04
CA SER A 4 20.87 14.34 -15.07
C SER A 4 20.18 15.50 -14.33
N SER A 5 20.04 16.63 -15.01
CA SER A 5 19.22 17.75 -14.53
C SER A 5 17.75 17.35 -14.43
N ALA A 6 17.31 16.41 -15.25
CA ALA A 6 15.95 15.90 -15.24
C ALA A 6 15.59 15.18 -13.93
N ALA A 7 16.51 14.36 -13.37
CA ALA A 7 16.24 13.67 -12.10
C ALA A 7 16.17 14.64 -10.91
N SER A 8 16.99 15.69 -10.88
CA SER A 8 16.95 16.70 -9.80
C SER A 8 15.69 17.60 -9.89
N ASP A 9 15.09 17.75 -11.07
CA ASP A 9 13.88 18.54 -11.26
C ASP A 9 12.61 17.75 -10.92
N VAL A 10 12.65 16.42 -11.00
CA VAL A 10 11.55 15.56 -10.55
C VAL A 10 11.34 15.69 -9.04
N TYR A 11 12.39 15.68 -8.23
CA TYR A 11 12.29 15.83 -6.77
C TYR A 11 11.72 17.19 -6.32
N LYS A 12 11.88 18.23 -7.12
CA LYS A 12 11.37 19.57 -6.80
C LYS A 12 9.89 19.75 -7.12
N ARG A 13 9.27 18.79 -7.80
CA ARG A 13 7.86 18.84 -8.21
C ARG A 13 6.95 17.97 -7.38
N GLN A 14 7.51 17.14 -6.50
CA GLN A 14 6.71 16.24 -5.68
C GLN A 14 6.05 16.98 -4.53
N SER A 15 4.78 16.67 -4.31
CA SER A 15 3.98 17.22 -3.23
C SER A 15 2.91 16.19 -2.81
N LEU A 16 2.44 16.32 -1.59
CA LEU A 16 1.31 15.54 -1.09
C LEU A 16 0.00 16.21 -1.57
N PRO A 17 -0.84 15.53 -2.36
CA PRO A 17 -2.19 15.99 -2.64
C PRO A 17 -3.00 16.09 -1.35
N SER A 18 -3.97 16.99 -1.30
CA SER A 18 -4.82 17.17 -0.12
C SER A 18 -5.68 15.95 0.21
N ASN A 19 -6.05 15.18 -0.80
CA ASN A 19 -6.88 13.99 -0.67
C ASN A 19 -6.09 12.74 -1.10
N LEU A 20 -5.78 11.87 -0.14
CA LEU A 20 -5.05 10.62 -0.41
C LEU A 20 -5.81 9.69 -1.35
N LYS A 21 -7.14 9.67 -1.30
CA LYS A 21 -7.97 8.79 -2.14
C LYS A 21 -7.73 9.03 -3.62
N ASP A 22 -7.53 10.28 -4.02
CA ASP A 22 -7.34 10.64 -5.43
C ASP A 22 -6.02 10.08 -6.01
N VAL A 23 -5.02 9.85 -5.16
CA VAL A 23 -3.74 9.24 -5.57
C VAL A 23 -3.93 7.85 -6.16
N PHE A 24 -4.96 7.11 -5.71
CA PHE A 24 -5.22 5.72 -6.14
C PHE A 24 -6.27 5.60 -7.25
N LEU A 25 -6.75 6.72 -7.76
CA LEU A 25 -7.58 6.75 -8.97
C LEU A 25 -6.69 6.79 -10.23
N THR A 26 -7.21 6.36 -11.37
CA THR A 26 -6.50 6.48 -12.66
C THR A 26 -6.19 7.94 -13.01
N SER A 27 -7.05 8.88 -12.60
CA SER A 27 -6.80 10.32 -12.73
C SER A 27 -5.64 10.86 -11.88
N GLY A 28 -5.24 10.13 -10.83
CA GLY A 28 -4.12 10.49 -9.95
C GLY A 28 -2.78 9.87 -10.35
N GLU A 29 -2.77 9.04 -11.38
CA GLU A 29 -1.57 8.35 -11.87
C GLU A 29 -0.54 9.33 -12.41
N ASN A 30 0.74 9.02 -12.15
CA ASN A 30 1.87 9.89 -12.52
C ASN A 30 1.72 11.33 -11.98
N GLY A 31 0.91 11.50 -10.94
CA GLY A 31 0.63 12.78 -10.29
C GLY A 31 1.78 13.28 -9.42
N SER A 32 1.54 14.35 -8.66
CA SER A 32 2.57 15.02 -7.86
C SER A 32 3.14 14.17 -6.72
N GLU A 33 2.45 13.10 -6.30
CA GLU A 33 2.93 12.18 -5.26
C GLU A 33 3.71 10.98 -5.84
N ALA A 34 3.59 10.71 -7.13
CA ALA A 34 4.24 9.58 -7.78
C ALA A 34 5.77 9.75 -7.82
N VAL A 35 6.50 8.78 -7.26
CA VAL A 35 7.96 8.67 -7.41
C VAL A 35 8.29 7.56 -8.40
N PHE A 36 7.68 6.41 -8.22
CA PHE A 36 7.79 5.30 -9.15
C PHE A 36 6.47 4.52 -9.19
N GLU A 37 5.89 4.41 -10.38
CA GLU A 37 4.70 3.63 -10.66
C GLU A 37 4.99 2.62 -11.77
N VAL A 38 4.53 1.38 -11.56
CA VAL A 38 4.47 0.39 -12.62
C VAL A 38 3.23 0.71 -13.44
N GLN A 39 3.45 1.03 -14.72
CA GLN A 39 2.37 1.43 -15.62
C GLN A 39 1.57 0.22 -16.05
N ALA A 40 0.25 0.34 -16.02
CA ALA A 40 -0.68 -0.68 -16.46
C ALA A 40 -1.58 -0.16 -17.57
N SER A 41 -2.05 -1.05 -18.43
CA SER A 41 -2.96 -0.73 -19.53
C SER A 41 -4.03 -1.79 -19.67
N LYS A 42 -5.27 -1.38 -19.89
CA LYS A 42 -6.38 -2.29 -20.21
C LYS A 42 -6.49 -2.65 -21.69
N ASN A 43 -5.63 -2.09 -22.54
CA ASN A 43 -5.75 -2.20 -24.00
C ASN A 43 -5.10 -3.46 -24.57
N SER A 44 -4.27 -4.14 -23.82
CA SER A 44 -3.70 -5.43 -24.23
C SER A 44 -4.72 -6.56 -24.12
N ASN A 45 -4.59 -7.56 -24.98
CA ASN A 45 -5.39 -8.76 -24.87
C ASN A 45 -4.90 -9.61 -23.70
N TRP A 46 -5.84 -10.13 -22.94
CA TRP A 46 -5.57 -11.20 -21.98
C TRP A 46 -6.31 -12.46 -22.42
N TRP A 47 -5.65 -13.59 -22.47
CA TRP A 47 -6.25 -14.80 -23.04
C TRP A 47 -5.97 -16.11 -22.34
N ASP A 48 -5.16 -16.12 -21.27
CA ASP A 48 -4.90 -17.39 -20.58
C ASP A 48 -4.68 -17.22 -19.09
N TRP A 49 -5.41 -17.97 -18.31
CA TRP A 49 -5.27 -18.07 -16.86
C TRP A 49 -3.92 -18.62 -16.40
N GLY A 50 -3.23 -19.37 -17.25
CA GLY A 50 -1.93 -19.96 -16.95
C GLY A 50 -0.74 -19.10 -17.34
N PHE A 51 -0.91 -18.25 -18.37
CA PHE A 51 0.16 -17.44 -18.93
C PHE A 51 -0.35 -16.08 -19.41
N PRO A 52 -0.29 -15.07 -18.58
CA PRO A 52 -0.68 -13.70 -18.97
C PRO A 52 0.35 -13.07 -19.91
N GLN A 53 0.82 -13.82 -20.92
CA GLN A 53 1.76 -13.33 -21.91
C GLN A 53 1.11 -12.24 -22.76
N GLY A 54 1.74 -11.08 -22.77
CA GLY A 54 1.26 -9.92 -23.52
C GLY A 54 0.18 -9.10 -22.84
N SER A 55 -0.20 -9.41 -21.59
CA SER A 55 -1.02 -8.52 -20.81
C SER A 55 -0.18 -7.41 -20.20
N GLU A 56 -0.68 -6.19 -20.32
CA GLU A 56 -0.09 -4.98 -19.72
C GLU A 56 -0.88 -4.50 -18.50
N GLY A 57 -1.90 -5.27 -18.07
CA GLY A 57 -2.78 -4.91 -16.97
C GLY A 57 -2.23 -5.27 -15.59
N ASN A 58 -2.80 -4.63 -14.57
CA ASN A 58 -2.50 -4.92 -13.17
C ASN A 58 -3.44 -6.01 -12.65
N PHE A 59 -2.95 -7.23 -12.56
CA PHE A 59 -3.72 -8.38 -12.03
C PHE A 59 -4.02 -8.30 -10.53
N GLY A 60 -3.22 -7.53 -9.77
CA GLY A 60 -3.40 -7.39 -8.34
C GLY A 60 -4.75 -6.81 -7.95
N ILE A 61 -5.36 -6.04 -8.83
CA ILE A 61 -6.60 -5.30 -8.56
C ILE A 61 -7.76 -6.26 -8.26
N ILE A 62 -7.98 -7.30 -9.07
CA ILE A 62 -9.11 -8.22 -8.88
C ILE A 62 -9.04 -8.97 -7.54
N HIS A 63 -7.82 -9.24 -7.05
CA HIS A 63 -7.63 -9.93 -5.77
C HIS A 63 -8.22 -9.15 -4.59
N HIS A 64 -8.19 -7.82 -4.65
CA HIS A 64 -8.67 -6.93 -3.59
C HIS A 64 -10.18 -6.63 -3.68
N GLY A 65 -10.83 -7.08 -4.75
CA GLY A 65 -12.23 -6.74 -5.01
C GLY A 65 -13.23 -7.46 -4.12
N ILE A 66 -14.41 -6.88 -4.05
CA ILE A 66 -15.54 -7.40 -3.27
C ILE A 66 -16.13 -8.60 -4.00
N ARG A 67 -16.27 -9.75 -3.33
CA ARG A 67 -16.87 -10.96 -3.90
C ARG A 67 -18.35 -10.76 -4.15
N GLY A 68 -18.79 -11.16 -5.36
CA GLY A 68 -20.21 -11.11 -5.74
C GLY A 68 -20.81 -9.71 -5.71
N TYR A 69 -19.97 -8.66 -5.84
CA TYR A 69 -20.45 -7.28 -5.82
C TYR A 69 -21.37 -6.99 -7.02
N SER A 70 -22.51 -6.37 -6.71
CA SER A 70 -23.45 -5.81 -7.67
C SER A 70 -23.76 -4.37 -7.28
N GLY A 71 -23.33 -3.43 -8.11
CA GLY A 71 -23.48 -1.98 -7.89
C GLY A 71 -22.78 -1.18 -8.99
N SER A 72 -22.90 0.15 -8.95
CA SER A 72 -22.46 1.02 -10.04
C SER A 72 -21.02 1.47 -9.98
N VAL A 73 -20.35 1.40 -8.80
CA VAL A 73 -19.04 2.05 -8.57
C VAL A 73 -17.88 1.07 -8.68
N TYR A 74 -18.06 -0.14 -8.15
CA TYR A 74 -17.03 -1.17 -8.12
C TYR A 74 -17.38 -2.33 -9.04
N SER A 75 -16.36 -3.12 -9.36
CA SER A 75 -16.53 -4.43 -10.00
C SER A 75 -16.32 -5.54 -8.97
N SER A 76 -16.91 -6.71 -9.22
CA SER A 76 -16.69 -7.88 -8.37
C SER A 76 -15.22 -8.31 -8.38
N GLY A 77 -14.77 -8.94 -7.30
CA GLY A 77 -13.41 -9.47 -7.15
C GLY A 77 -13.36 -10.69 -6.24
N TRP A 78 -12.16 -11.00 -5.72
CA TRP A 78 -11.92 -12.29 -5.06
C TRP A 78 -11.82 -12.24 -3.54
N SER A 79 -11.92 -11.08 -2.93
CA SER A 79 -11.91 -10.87 -1.48
C SER A 79 -10.64 -11.35 -0.78
N PHE A 80 -9.47 -11.19 -1.41
CA PHE A 80 -8.20 -11.45 -0.77
C PHE A 80 -7.63 -10.18 -0.12
N ASN A 81 -6.74 -10.36 0.86
CA ASN A 81 -6.05 -9.28 1.54
C ASN A 81 -7.01 -8.21 2.08
N VAL A 82 -8.01 -8.64 2.84
CA VAL A 82 -8.98 -7.75 3.47
C VAL A 82 -8.38 -7.04 4.69
N PRO A 83 -8.70 -5.75 4.93
CA PRO A 83 -8.30 -5.04 6.14
C PRO A 83 -8.83 -5.72 7.40
N THR A 84 -8.01 -5.74 8.45
CA THR A 84 -8.42 -6.25 9.77
C THR A 84 -9.15 -5.18 10.57
N GLN A 85 -9.94 -5.60 11.58
CA GLN A 85 -10.54 -4.68 12.55
C GLN A 85 -9.46 -3.84 13.27
N ASP A 86 -8.33 -4.45 13.63
CA ASP A 86 -7.22 -3.76 14.28
C ASP A 86 -6.63 -2.63 13.41
N LEU A 87 -6.56 -2.79 12.08
CA LEU A 87 -6.18 -1.70 11.18
C LEU A 87 -7.25 -0.61 11.15
N TYR A 88 -8.52 -0.99 11.09
CA TYR A 88 -9.63 -0.04 11.06
C TYR A 88 -9.67 0.83 12.33
N ASP A 89 -9.44 0.22 13.49
CA ASP A 89 -9.45 0.89 14.80
C ASP A 89 -8.18 1.71 15.07
N ALA A 90 -7.08 1.42 14.34
CA ALA A 90 -5.84 2.18 14.48
C ALA A 90 -5.91 3.63 13.94
N TYR A 91 -6.87 3.92 13.08
CA TYR A 91 -7.08 5.30 12.61
C TYR A 91 -7.82 6.13 13.64
N ALA A 92 -7.24 7.25 14.02
CA ALA A 92 -7.87 8.20 14.92
C ALA A 92 -9.08 8.90 14.26
N ASP A 93 -9.95 9.47 15.09
CA ASP A 93 -11.05 10.30 14.61
C ASP A 93 -10.52 11.49 13.80
N GLY A 94 -11.12 11.74 12.66
CA GLY A 94 -10.71 12.81 11.74
C GLY A 94 -9.52 12.48 10.86
N ASP A 95 -8.93 11.28 10.93
CA ASP A 95 -7.90 10.83 9.99
C ASP A 95 -8.54 10.45 8.63
N SER A 96 -8.38 11.32 7.65
CA SER A 96 -8.95 11.15 6.30
C SER A 96 -8.42 9.92 5.54
N ARG A 97 -7.31 9.33 5.99
CA ARG A 97 -6.72 8.14 5.37
C ARG A 97 -7.53 6.88 5.63
N LYS A 98 -8.32 6.85 6.70
CA LYS A 98 -9.22 5.71 6.98
C LYS A 98 -10.10 5.41 5.78
N ASP A 99 -10.84 6.41 5.31
CA ASP A 99 -11.72 6.25 4.15
C ASP A 99 -10.98 6.08 2.82
N ALA A 100 -9.73 6.55 2.74
CA ALA A 100 -8.90 6.35 1.56
C ALA A 100 -8.34 4.93 1.46
N ALA A 101 -8.04 4.28 2.59
CA ALA A 101 -7.42 2.97 2.66
C ALA A 101 -8.45 1.83 2.79
N ILE A 102 -9.56 2.07 3.49
CA ILE A 102 -10.53 1.06 3.88
C ILE A 102 -11.92 1.44 3.40
N LEU A 103 -12.56 0.54 2.66
CA LEU A 103 -13.99 0.60 2.35
C LEU A 103 -14.74 -0.26 3.38
N ASP A 104 -15.62 0.35 4.17
CA ASP A 104 -16.63 -0.35 4.96
C ASP A 104 -17.76 -0.78 4.02
N ILE A 105 -17.79 -2.08 3.66
CA ILE A 105 -18.78 -2.58 2.70
C ILE A 105 -20.17 -2.67 3.30
N VAL A 106 -20.28 -2.85 4.63
CA VAL A 106 -21.59 -2.92 5.30
C VAL A 106 -22.27 -1.57 5.24
N ALA A 107 -21.54 -0.51 5.63
CA ALA A 107 -22.05 0.86 5.54
C ALA A 107 -22.29 1.31 4.09
N TRP A 108 -21.41 0.91 3.17
CA TRP A 108 -21.56 1.18 1.74
C TRP A 108 -22.82 0.55 1.17
N ALA A 109 -23.05 -0.75 1.40
CA ALA A 109 -24.22 -1.47 0.91
C ALA A 109 -25.51 -0.89 1.48
N ALA A 110 -25.52 -0.57 2.78
CA ALA A 110 -26.68 0.06 3.43
C ALA A 110 -27.03 1.44 2.82
N SER A 111 -26.02 2.21 2.40
CA SER A 111 -26.24 3.55 1.84
C SER A 111 -26.56 3.57 0.35
N THR A 112 -26.15 2.55 -0.41
CA THR A 112 -26.24 2.55 -1.88
C THR A 112 -27.20 1.50 -2.44
N GLY A 113 -27.62 0.52 -1.62
CA GLY A 113 -28.38 -0.64 -2.06
C GLY A 113 -27.52 -1.65 -2.85
N ALA A 114 -26.20 -1.54 -2.82
CA ALA A 114 -25.32 -2.51 -3.45
C ALA A 114 -25.41 -3.86 -2.74
N GLU A 115 -25.24 -4.94 -3.50
CA GLU A 115 -25.20 -6.31 -2.98
C GLU A 115 -23.78 -6.86 -3.02
N TYR A 116 -23.45 -7.77 -2.12
CA TYR A 116 -22.14 -8.45 -2.07
C TYR A 116 -22.26 -9.81 -1.37
N SER A 117 -21.25 -10.65 -1.53
CA SER A 117 -21.15 -11.93 -0.82
C SER A 117 -20.01 -11.87 0.19
N GLU A 118 -20.24 -12.43 1.37
CA GLU A 118 -19.18 -12.65 2.35
C GLU A 118 -18.22 -13.73 1.84
N GLY A 119 -16.95 -13.42 1.82
CA GLY A 119 -15.88 -14.36 1.48
C GLY A 119 -15.32 -15.04 2.73
N TYR A 120 -14.36 -15.94 2.52
CA TYR A 120 -13.60 -16.53 3.62
C TYR A 120 -12.89 -15.44 4.44
N GLU A 121 -12.95 -15.53 5.77
CA GLU A 121 -12.40 -14.54 6.69
C GLU A 121 -12.90 -13.11 6.46
N HIS A 122 -14.15 -12.97 6.04
CA HIS A 122 -14.76 -11.66 5.82
C HIS A 122 -14.71 -10.78 7.09
N THR A 123 -14.21 -9.55 6.94
CA THR A 123 -14.06 -8.59 8.05
C THR A 123 -15.07 -7.44 7.99
N GLY A 124 -15.85 -7.31 6.93
CA GLY A 124 -16.67 -6.13 6.65
C GLY A 124 -15.91 -5.01 5.93
N TYR A 125 -14.61 -5.20 5.66
CA TYR A 125 -13.74 -4.18 5.09
C TYR A 125 -13.05 -4.65 3.82
N PHE A 126 -12.77 -3.70 2.91
CA PHE A 126 -12.02 -3.96 1.67
C PHE A 126 -10.91 -2.93 1.45
N ASN A 127 -9.87 -3.33 0.72
CA ASN A 127 -8.79 -2.44 0.29
C ASN A 127 -9.35 -1.37 -0.66
N HIS A 128 -9.47 -0.12 -0.22
CA HIS A 128 -10.06 0.95 -1.02
C HIS A 128 -9.08 1.59 -2.00
N LYS A 129 -7.76 1.41 -1.77
CA LYS A 129 -6.71 1.93 -2.65
C LYS A 129 -6.67 1.19 -3.99
N TYR A 130 -6.78 -0.14 -3.95
CA TYR A 130 -6.64 -1.01 -5.12
C TYR A 130 -7.88 -1.84 -5.43
N ILE A 131 -9.04 -1.34 -5.05
CA ILE A 131 -10.32 -2.00 -5.34
C ILE A 131 -10.66 -1.91 -6.85
N PRO A 132 -11.18 -2.99 -7.47
CA PRO A 132 -11.68 -2.96 -8.84
C PRO A 132 -12.79 -1.92 -9.00
N ARG A 133 -12.63 -1.01 -9.94
CA ARG A 133 -13.63 0.03 -10.26
C ARG A 133 -14.27 -0.26 -11.59
N THR A 134 -15.56 0.05 -11.70
CA THR A 134 -16.31 -0.09 -12.95
C THR A 134 -15.62 0.74 -14.05
N GLY A 135 -15.39 0.11 -15.20
CA GLY A 135 -14.76 0.74 -16.36
C GLY A 135 -13.22 0.74 -16.34
N ALA A 136 -12.57 0.30 -15.26
CA ALA A 136 -11.10 0.24 -15.18
C ALA A 136 -10.49 -0.99 -15.88
N THR A 137 -11.30 -1.86 -16.45
CA THR A 137 -10.88 -2.99 -17.29
C THR A 137 -11.59 -2.95 -18.63
N ALA A 138 -10.95 -3.49 -19.68
CA ALA A 138 -11.62 -3.76 -20.95
C ALA A 138 -12.59 -4.94 -20.81
N SER A 139 -13.64 -4.95 -21.63
CA SER A 139 -14.77 -5.90 -21.54
C SER A 139 -14.44 -7.40 -21.63
N GLN A 140 -13.20 -7.75 -21.89
CA GLN A 140 -12.72 -9.13 -22.06
C GLN A 140 -11.63 -9.56 -21.07
N GLY A 141 -11.42 -8.85 -19.98
CA GLY A 141 -10.31 -9.19 -19.13
C GLY A 141 -10.51 -8.85 -17.67
N GLU A 142 -11.08 -9.78 -16.90
CA GLU A 142 -11.19 -9.66 -15.45
C GLU A 142 -9.85 -9.34 -14.76
N LEU A 143 -8.72 -9.60 -15.41
CA LEU A 143 -7.37 -9.43 -14.88
C LEU A 143 -6.60 -8.27 -15.51
N ASN A 144 -7.17 -7.56 -16.47
CA ASN A 144 -6.45 -6.53 -17.23
C ASN A 144 -6.86 -5.12 -16.82
N TYR A 145 -6.60 -4.76 -15.56
CA TYR A 145 -6.92 -3.44 -15.02
C TYR A 145 -5.88 -2.39 -15.42
N GLU A 146 -6.34 -1.19 -15.79
CA GLU A 146 -5.47 -0.06 -16.14
C GLU A 146 -4.83 0.64 -14.92
N THR A 147 -5.22 0.28 -13.71
CA THR A 147 -4.74 0.92 -12.49
C THR A 147 -3.26 0.63 -12.24
N ASN A 148 -2.42 1.66 -12.26
CA ASN A 148 -0.99 1.56 -11.97
C ASN A 148 -0.72 1.02 -10.55
N TYR A 149 0.39 0.34 -10.37
CA TYR A 149 0.90 0.01 -9.05
C TYR A 149 1.89 1.07 -8.56
N ARG A 150 1.58 1.74 -7.45
CA ARG A 150 2.40 2.78 -6.82
C ARG A 150 3.47 2.12 -5.98
N ALA A 151 4.63 1.85 -6.58
CA ALA A 151 5.73 1.18 -5.88
C ALA A 151 6.42 2.11 -4.87
N ILE A 152 6.57 3.39 -5.19
CA ILE A 152 7.14 4.40 -4.29
C ILE A 152 6.34 5.69 -4.43
N ARG A 153 5.82 6.19 -3.31
CA ARG A 153 5.12 7.48 -3.21
C ARG A 153 5.92 8.49 -2.41
N TYR A 154 5.69 9.78 -2.63
CA TYR A 154 6.40 10.83 -1.92
C TYR A 154 6.18 10.78 -0.40
N ALA A 155 4.99 10.37 0.07
CA ALA A 155 4.74 10.13 1.50
C ALA A 155 5.69 9.06 2.07
N ASP A 156 5.95 7.96 1.35
CA ASP A 156 6.92 6.94 1.78
C ASP A 156 8.33 7.53 1.88
N VAL A 157 8.74 8.34 0.89
CA VAL A 157 10.05 9.03 0.92
C VAL A 157 10.16 9.96 2.13
N LEU A 158 9.10 10.70 2.47
CA LEU A 158 9.08 11.56 3.66
C LEU A 158 9.21 10.74 4.94
N LEU A 159 8.51 9.62 5.06
CA LEU A 159 8.58 8.74 6.24
C LEU A 159 9.93 8.02 6.35
N MET A 160 10.53 7.60 5.22
CA MET A 160 11.91 7.09 5.20
C MET A 160 12.90 8.17 5.64
N ALA A 161 12.74 9.42 5.18
CA ALA A 161 13.58 10.53 5.58
C ALA A 161 13.42 10.90 7.07
N ALA A 162 12.19 10.80 7.60
CA ALA A 162 11.92 10.96 9.02
C ALA A 162 12.67 9.92 9.85
N GLU A 163 12.52 8.64 9.52
CA GLU A 163 13.19 7.54 10.21
C GLU A 163 14.72 7.66 10.12
N ALA A 164 15.26 7.92 8.94
CA ALA A 164 16.70 8.07 8.74
C ALA A 164 17.29 9.21 9.56
N ASN A 165 16.60 10.36 9.70
CA ASN A 165 17.06 11.47 10.52
C ASN A 165 16.95 11.20 12.02
N ASN A 166 15.93 10.49 12.47
CA ASN A 166 15.76 10.10 13.86
C ASN A 166 16.79 9.02 14.29
N ARG A 167 17.09 8.04 13.43
CA ARG A 167 17.87 6.86 13.81
C ARG A 167 19.37 6.91 13.48
N LYS A 168 19.84 7.91 12.72
CA LYS A 168 21.29 8.06 12.44
C LYS A 168 22.08 8.34 13.71
N SER A 169 23.39 8.08 13.70
CA SER A 169 24.30 8.25 14.85
C SER A 169 24.29 9.66 15.46
N SER A 170 24.09 10.70 14.63
CA SER A 170 23.84 12.08 15.07
C SER A 170 22.38 12.42 14.78
N ALA A 171 21.47 11.90 15.59
CA ALA A 171 20.04 12.09 15.41
C ALA A 171 19.66 13.56 15.24
N ASN A 172 18.69 13.81 14.37
CA ASN A 172 18.10 15.13 14.16
C ASN A 172 16.57 15.02 14.22
N ASP A 173 16.06 14.97 15.44
CA ASP A 173 14.65 14.77 15.70
C ASP A 173 13.79 15.92 15.16
N THR A 174 14.27 17.16 15.20
CA THR A 174 13.56 18.29 14.60
C THR A 174 13.33 18.08 13.10
N LYS A 175 14.35 17.59 12.38
CA LYS A 175 14.21 17.31 10.95
C LYS A 175 13.32 16.09 10.69
N ALA A 176 13.40 15.08 11.54
CA ALA A 176 12.52 13.90 11.49
C ALA A 176 11.04 14.29 11.69
N GLN A 177 10.76 15.11 12.72
CA GLN A 177 9.42 15.67 12.98
C GLN A 177 8.91 16.46 11.79
N ASN A 178 9.74 17.30 11.17
CA ASN A 178 9.31 18.08 10.00
C ASN A 178 8.85 17.21 8.83
N TYR A 179 9.47 16.07 8.58
CA TYR A 179 9.05 15.14 7.56
C TYR A 179 7.77 14.39 7.95
N LEU A 180 7.73 13.84 9.18
CA LEU A 180 6.55 13.16 9.72
C LEU A 180 5.32 14.06 9.70
N ASN A 181 5.48 15.31 10.15
CA ASN A 181 4.38 16.25 10.30
C ASN A 181 3.81 16.73 8.96
N GLN A 182 4.54 16.64 7.84
CA GLN A 182 3.97 16.88 6.52
C GLN A 182 2.91 15.81 6.18
N VAL A 183 3.19 14.54 6.48
CA VAL A 183 2.24 13.44 6.25
C VAL A 183 1.03 13.58 7.16
N ARG A 184 1.25 13.86 8.46
CA ARG A 184 0.17 14.10 9.43
C ARG A 184 -0.69 15.30 9.07
N ALA A 185 -0.10 16.39 8.61
CA ALA A 185 -0.84 17.57 8.19
C ALA A 185 -1.80 17.28 7.03
N ARG A 186 -1.40 16.45 6.07
CA ARG A 186 -2.30 15.97 5.03
C ARG A 186 -3.42 15.10 5.60
N ALA A 187 -3.09 14.16 6.47
CA ALA A 187 -4.03 13.20 7.05
C ALA A 187 -5.17 13.88 7.83
N PHE A 188 -4.85 14.96 8.56
CA PHE A 188 -5.79 15.65 9.44
C PHE A 188 -6.23 17.04 8.93
N GLY A 189 -5.87 17.39 7.71
CA GLY A 189 -6.24 18.70 7.13
C GLY A 189 -5.56 19.90 7.81
N GLY A 190 -4.44 19.69 8.53
CA GLY A 190 -3.72 20.76 9.21
C GLY A 190 -2.73 20.24 10.25
N GLY A 191 -2.05 21.16 10.95
CA GLY A 191 -0.98 20.87 11.89
C GLY A 191 -1.40 20.49 13.32
N SER A 192 -2.70 20.34 13.62
CA SER A 192 -3.19 20.08 14.98
C SER A 192 -2.68 18.77 15.60
N ASN A 193 -2.35 17.79 14.76
CA ASN A 193 -1.83 16.48 15.18
C ASN A 193 -0.31 16.32 14.95
N ALA A 194 0.41 17.43 14.93
CA ALA A 194 1.87 17.42 14.76
C ALA A 194 2.56 16.74 15.95
N SER A 195 3.54 15.87 15.64
CA SER A 195 4.42 15.27 16.66
C SER A 195 5.47 16.28 17.11
N SER A 196 5.75 16.27 18.43
CA SER A 196 6.90 16.90 19.06
C SER A 196 7.77 15.90 19.82
N SER A 197 7.52 14.61 19.67
CA SER A 197 8.27 13.51 20.30
C SER A 197 9.72 13.47 19.80
N THR A 198 10.59 12.85 20.61
CA THR A 198 12.03 12.70 20.32
C THR A 198 12.49 11.25 20.60
N GLY A 199 13.68 10.91 20.11
CA GLY A 199 14.32 9.63 20.37
C GLY A 199 13.45 8.41 19.96
N SER A 200 13.41 7.40 20.84
CA SER A 200 12.67 6.15 20.55
C SER A 200 11.16 6.32 20.47
N VAL A 201 10.58 7.31 21.15
CA VAL A 201 9.15 7.62 21.04
C VAL A 201 8.85 8.11 19.63
N LEU A 202 9.66 9.01 19.09
CA LEU A 202 9.52 9.47 17.72
C LEU A 202 9.73 8.33 16.72
N THR A 203 10.68 7.41 16.98
CA THR A 203 10.87 6.23 16.14
C THR A 203 9.56 5.41 16.02
N LYS A 204 8.93 5.14 17.17
CA LYS A 204 7.66 4.37 17.18
C LYS A 204 6.55 5.11 16.46
N GLU A 205 6.40 6.41 16.68
CA GLU A 205 5.42 7.21 15.96
C GLU A 205 5.62 7.19 14.45
N ILE A 206 6.87 7.23 13.96
CA ILE A 206 7.15 7.14 12.52
C ILE A 206 6.75 5.76 11.97
N TRP A 207 7.00 4.67 12.70
CA TRP A 207 6.59 3.33 12.30
C TRP A 207 5.09 3.15 12.29
N ASP A 208 4.39 3.72 13.27
CA ASP A 208 2.92 3.71 13.32
C ASP A 208 2.33 4.56 12.20
N GLU A 209 2.93 5.72 11.91
CA GLU A 209 2.52 6.54 10.78
C GLU A 209 2.70 5.83 9.43
N ARG A 210 3.81 5.09 9.25
CA ARG A 210 4.01 4.24 8.07
C ARG A 210 2.92 3.19 7.94
N ARG A 211 2.54 2.54 9.05
CA ARG A 211 1.45 1.57 9.05
C ARG A 211 0.15 2.16 8.52
N LEU A 212 -0.23 3.35 8.97
CA LEU A 212 -1.47 4.02 8.57
C LEU A 212 -1.39 4.57 7.14
N GLU A 213 -0.30 5.25 6.82
CA GLU A 213 -0.10 5.89 5.53
C GLU A 213 0.00 4.90 4.38
N LEU A 214 0.77 3.83 4.57
CA LEU A 214 1.07 2.81 3.57
C LEU A 214 0.19 1.56 3.72
N ALA A 215 -0.88 1.65 4.50
CA ALA A 215 -1.84 0.56 4.67
C ALA A 215 -2.33 0.06 3.31
N MET A 216 -2.39 -1.26 3.15
CA MET A 216 -2.89 -1.95 1.95
C MET A 216 -2.02 -1.78 0.67
N GLU A 217 -0.76 -1.31 0.81
CA GLU A 217 0.18 -1.12 -0.31
C GLU A 217 1.32 -2.17 -0.32
N GLY A 218 1.25 -3.20 0.54
CA GLY A 218 2.23 -4.30 0.57
C GLY A 218 3.46 -4.06 1.45
N HIS A 219 3.54 -2.96 2.20
CA HIS A 219 4.72 -2.60 3.01
C HIS A 219 4.76 -3.27 4.39
N ARG A 220 3.61 -3.60 5.00
CA ARG A 220 3.52 -3.93 6.43
C ARG A 220 4.39 -5.09 6.87
N PHE A 221 4.42 -6.20 6.14
CA PHE A 221 5.25 -7.36 6.47
C PHE A 221 6.73 -6.99 6.56
N PHE A 222 7.23 -6.30 5.54
CA PHE A 222 8.63 -5.89 5.48
C PHE A 222 8.98 -4.86 6.57
N ASP A 223 8.07 -3.95 6.88
CA ASP A 223 8.25 -3.00 7.98
C ASP A 223 8.36 -3.75 9.32
N LEU A 224 7.48 -4.71 9.60
CA LEU A 224 7.52 -5.52 10.83
C LEU A 224 8.81 -6.33 10.95
N VAL A 225 9.26 -6.94 9.86
CA VAL A 225 10.51 -7.72 9.85
C VAL A 225 11.72 -6.82 10.11
N ARG A 226 11.87 -5.72 9.37
CA ARG A 226 13.04 -4.82 9.50
C ARG A 226 13.09 -4.07 10.83
N THR A 227 11.95 -3.87 11.49
CA THR A 227 11.89 -3.21 12.81
C THR A 227 11.98 -4.18 13.98
N GLY A 228 11.95 -5.49 13.72
CA GLY A 228 11.97 -6.54 14.74
C GLY A 228 10.63 -6.75 15.44
N GLU A 229 9.53 -6.18 14.93
CA GLU A 229 8.19 -6.30 15.51
C GLU A 229 7.39 -7.51 14.99
N ALA A 230 7.91 -8.26 14.00
CA ALA A 230 7.17 -9.32 13.32
C ALA A 230 6.70 -10.44 14.27
N ALA A 231 7.58 -10.94 15.14
CA ALA A 231 7.25 -12.02 16.06
C ALA A 231 6.19 -11.64 17.10
N ALA A 232 6.12 -10.36 17.48
CA ALA A 232 5.13 -9.86 18.43
C ALA A 232 3.78 -9.56 17.78
N THR A 233 3.77 -9.35 16.42
CA THR A 233 2.59 -8.86 15.71
C THR A 233 1.93 -9.92 14.84
N ILE A 234 2.71 -10.83 14.24
CA ILE A 234 2.22 -11.83 13.27
C ILE A 234 2.07 -13.18 13.99
N THR A 235 0.84 -13.65 14.09
CA THR A 235 0.58 -14.98 14.66
C THR A 235 1.29 -16.06 13.85
N GLY A 236 2.05 -16.92 14.53
CA GLY A 236 2.79 -18.00 13.89
C GLY A 236 4.12 -17.59 13.25
N PHE A 237 4.56 -16.34 13.41
CA PHE A 237 5.89 -15.92 12.96
C PHE A 237 6.98 -16.60 13.81
N VAL A 238 7.95 -17.19 13.15
CA VAL A 238 9.08 -17.87 13.78
C VAL A 238 10.35 -17.09 13.47
N THR A 239 10.93 -16.47 14.49
CA THR A 239 12.20 -15.75 14.40
C THR A 239 13.33 -16.67 13.96
N GLY A 240 14.18 -16.19 13.05
CA GLY A 240 15.27 -16.96 12.44
C GLY A 240 14.83 -17.83 11.25
N LYS A 241 13.54 -17.83 10.92
CA LYS A 241 12.97 -18.52 9.77
C LYS A 241 12.20 -17.59 8.84
N HIS A 242 11.18 -16.92 9.37
CA HIS A 242 10.20 -16.21 8.54
C HIS A 242 10.65 -14.79 8.13
N GLU A 243 11.86 -14.36 8.50
CA GLU A 243 12.48 -13.13 7.97
C GLU A 243 12.89 -13.28 6.50
N VAL A 244 13.01 -14.51 6.02
CA VAL A 244 13.34 -14.85 4.63
C VAL A 244 12.35 -15.87 4.08
N PHE A 245 12.26 -15.95 2.75
CA PHE A 245 11.46 -16.98 2.07
C PHE A 245 12.31 -18.22 1.78
N PRO A 246 11.69 -19.41 1.61
CA PRO A 246 12.40 -20.58 1.12
C PRO A 246 12.91 -20.34 -0.31
N ILE A 247 14.11 -20.83 -0.60
CA ILE A 247 14.63 -20.86 -1.97
C ILE A 247 13.89 -21.99 -2.71
N PRO A 248 13.31 -21.78 -3.90
CA PRO A 248 12.68 -22.84 -4.68
C PRO A 248 13.64 -24.01 -4.91
N GLN A 249 13.15 -25.25 -4.77
CA GLN A 249 13.99 -26.44 -4.89
C GLN A 249 14.70 -26.51 -6.24
N THR A 250 14.03 -26.10 -7.32
CA THR A 250 14.63 -26.02 -8.66
C THR A 250 15.85 -25.12 -8.73
N GLU A 251 15.85 -24.00 -8.00
CA GLU A 251 17.01 -23.10 -7.93
C GLU A 251 18.17 -23.73 -7.14
N ILE A 252 17.86 -24.44 -6.07
CA ILE A 252 18.86 -25.18 -5.29
C ILE A 252 19.53 -26.22 -6.15
N ASP A 253 18.76 -27.00 -6.90
CA ASP A 253 19.27 -28.10 -7.74
C ASP A 253 20.16 -27.62 -8.89
N ILE A 254 19.83 -26.44 -9.47
CA ILE A 254 20.60 -25.86 -10.58
C ILE A 254 21.85 -25.12 -10.10
N SER A 255 21.76 -24.41 -8.99
CA SER A 255 22.77 -23.43 -8.54
C SER A 255 23.63 -23.93 -7.38
N ASN A 256 23.40 -25.13 -6.86
CA ASN A 256 24.03 -25.69 -5.65
C ASN A 256 23.95 -24.77 -4.44
N LEU A 257 22.81 -24.05 -4.27
CA LEU A 257 22.55 -23.19 -3.15
C LEU A 257 22.19 -24.03 -1.91
N THR A 258 22.49 -23.48 -0.74
CA THR A 258 22.00 -24.03 0.53
C THR A 258 20.67 -23.34 0.89
N GLN A 259 19.69 -24.14 1.27
CA GLN A 259 18.39 -23.62 1.71
C GLN A 259 18.53 -22.68 2.92
N ASN A 260 17.67 -21.68 3.01
CA ASN A 260 17.58 -20.83 4.18
C ASN A 260 17.24 -21.63 5.44
N ALA A 261 17.76 -21.18 6.59
CA ALA A 261 17.56 -21.88 7.85
C ALA A 261 16.07 -22.06 8.18
N GLY A 262 15.71 -23.27 8.60
CA GLY A 262 14.34 -23.59 9.01
C GLY A 262 13.39 -24.06 7.89
N TYR A 263 13.89 -24.18 6.63
CA TYR A 263 13.12 -24.70 5.49
C TYR A 263 13.67 -26.02 4.96
#